data_2805c64ba6fb49412a4236cdaee70b5b
#
_entry.id   2805c64ba6fb49412a4236cdaee70b5b
#
_cell.length_a   1.000
_cell.length_b   1.000
_cell.length_c   1.000
_cell.angle_alpha   90.00
_cell.angle_beta   90.00
_cell.angle_gamma   90.00
#
_symmetry.space_group_name_H-M   'P 1'
#
loop_
_entity.id
_entity.type
_entity.pdbx_description
1 polymer ?
#
loop_
_entity_poly.entity_id
_entity_poly.type
_entity_poly.pdbx_seq_one_letter_code
_entity_poly.pdbx_strand_id
1 'polypeptide(L)'
;MLQTFKNFLKGVVAGIGGIVPGLSGSVLMVLLDIYEHTVRALGTLFRNFKKNVRFLLPVLLGMGCGVILFSRTVDFLLAYFEFETRYAFLGLVLGTVPLFYRQIGKHGFPKYCYGVILASVAVGFMIFGSNRNFFPPVSQPNFLQCVLMGITVAASSIVPGIDSAVILSAFGFFELYVGALADLNMAVLLPAALGLAIGAVVISAGMNLLLKKAYTVTFSVLFGFFLSIIPKMLNENCRIGTVADGLIALAFILIGFLVSYYLGDWKANTIRLKQWLKRRQKGK
;
A
#
# COMPACT_ATOMS: atom_id res chain seq x y z
N MET A 1 -20.71 -5.06 -17.67
CA MET A 1 -19.54 -4.43 -18.32
C MET A 1 -19.02 -3.21 -17.57
N LEU A 2 -19.81 -2.16 -17.29
CA LEU A 2 -19.34 -0.93 -16.63
C LEU A 2 -18.67 -1.17 -15.27
N GLN A 3 -19.22 -2.04 -14.41
CA GLN A 3 -18.63 -2.34 -13.09
C GLN A 3 -17.32 -3.11 -13.19
N THR A 4 -17.19 -4.03 -14.14
CA THR A 4 -15.95 -4.78 -14.42
C THR A 4 -14.83 -3.84 -14.85
N PHE A 5 -15.15 -2.89 -15.74
CA PHE A 5 -14.20 -1.86 -16.19
C PHE A 5 -13.78 -0.92 -15.04
N LYS A 6 -14.73 -0.50 -14.19
CA LYS A 6 -14.39 0.29 -12.98
C LYS A 6 -13.49 -0.46 -12.03
N ASN A 7 -13.70 -1.75 -11.82
CA ASN A 7 -12.86 -2.59 -10.98
C ASN A 7 -11.46 -2.75 -11.58
N PHE A 8 -11.35 -2.90 -12.91
CA PHE A 8 -10.08 -2.92 -13.63
C PHE A 8 -9.30 -1.61 -13.42
N LEU A 9 -9.93 -0.44 -13.65
CA LEU A 9 -9.28 0.86 -13.43
C LEU A 9 -8.84 1.08 -11.99
N LYS A 10 -9.65 0.66 -11.02
CA LYS A 10 -9.26 0.68 -9.60
C LYS A 10 -8.08 -0.24 -9.33
N GLY A 11 -8.03 -1.39 -10.00
CA GLY A 11 -6.88 -2.28 -9.98
C GLY A 11 -5.62 -1.61 -10.54
N VAL A 12 -5.71 -0.94 -11.69
CA VAL A 12 -4.58 -0.19 -12.29
C VAL A 12 -4.00 0.81 -11.28
N VAL A 13 -4.85 1.63 -10.65
CA VAL A 13 -4.42 2.61 -9.65
C VAL A 13 -3.80 1.92 -8.43
N ALA A 14 -4.36 0.80 -7.98
CA ALA A 14 -3.78 0.03 -6.88
C ALA A 14 -2.41 -0.59 -7.27
N GLY A 15 -2.26 -1.04 -8.52
CA GLY A 15 -1.00 -1.55 -9.06
C GLY A 15 0.09 -0.47 -9.12
N ILE A 16 -0.26 0.73 -9.57
CA ILE A 16 0.64 1.89 -9.54
C ILE A 16 1.16 2.14 -8.12
N GLY A 17 0.27 2.10 -7.12
CA GLY A 17 0.66 2.28 -5.73
C GLY A 17 1.53 1.17 -5.16
N GLY A 18 1.53 0.00 -5.79
CA GLY A 18 2.42 -1.09 -5.39
C GLY A 18 3.88 -0.90 -5.82
N ILE A 19 4.15 0.03 -6.74
CA ILE A 19 5.51 0.35 -7.23
C ILE A 19 6.06 1.60 -6.54
N VAL A 20 5.17 2.54 -6.19
CA VAL A 20 5.57 3.80 -5.56
C VAL A 20 6.08 3.53 -4.15
N PRO A 21 7.36 3.77 -3.84
CA PRO A 21 7.89 3.58 -2.50
C PRO A 21 7.06 4.35 -1.47
N GLY A 22 6.62 3.66 -0.42
CA GLY A 22 5.79 4.26 0.64
C GLY A 22 4.28 4.33 0.33
N LEU A 23 3.86 4.00 -0.89
CA LEU A 23 2.45 3.80 -1.23
C LEU A 23 2.19 2.30 -1.43
N SER A 24 1.61 1.66 -0.45
CA SER A 24 1.14 0.28 -0.61
C SER A 24 -0.10 0.26 -1.52
N GLY A 25 -0.13 -0.66 -2.49
CA GLY A 25 -1.31 -0.87 -3.33
C GLY A 25 -2.57 -1.16 -2.51
N SER A 26 -2.43 -1.81 -1.35
CA SER A 26 -3.52 -2.02 -0.38
C SER A 26 -4.03 -0.71 0.23
N VAL A 27 -3.17 0.28 0.48
CA VAL A 27 -3.59 1.62 0.91
C VAL A 27 -4.45 2.27 -0.18
N LEU A 28 -4.03 2.22 -1.43
CA LEU A 28 -4.84 2.74 -2.54
C LEU A 28 -6.15 1.97 -2.70
N MET A 29 -6.17 0.66 -2.47
CA MET A 29 -7.43 -0.10 -2.42
C MET A 29 -8.37 0.38 -1.32
N VAL A 30 -7.84 0.77 -0.14
CA VAL A 30 -8.63 1.40 0.94
C VAL A 30 -9.22 2.72 0.45
N LEU A 31 -8.42 3.57 -0.19
CA LEU A 31 -8.86 4.86 -0.73
C LEU A 31 -9.93 4.72 -1.81
N LEU A 32 -9.81 3.70 -2.65
CA LEU A 32 -10.74 3.39 -3.73
C LEU A 32 -11.99 2.62 -3.25
N ASP A 33 -12.08 2.36 -1.95
CA ASP A 33 -13.20 1.62 -1.33
C ASP A 33 -13.40 0.21 -1.92
N ILE A 34 -12.29 -0.46 -2.26
CA ILE A 34 -12.31 -1.86 -2.73
C ILE A 34 -11.54 -2.81 -1.82
N TYR A 35 -10.78 -2.30 -0.84
CA TYR A 35 -9.94 -3.11 0.03
C TYR A 35 -10.71 -4.20 0.77
N GLU A 36 -11.76 -3.80 1.51
CA GLU A 36 -12.57 -4.77 2.29
C GLU A 36 -13.24 -5.81 1.38
N HIS A 37 -13.67 -5.41 0.17
CA HIS A 37 -14.24 -6.32 -0.82
C HIS A 37 -13.20 -7.32 -1.33
N THR A 38 -11.99 -6.84 -1.61
CA THR A 38 -10.86 -7.66 -2.10
C THR A 38 -10.44 -8.67 -1.03
N VAL A 39 -10.21 -8.23 0.20
CA VAL A 39 -9.85 -9.11 1.33
C VAL A 39 -10.93 -10.15 1.59
N ARG A 40 -12.21 -9.75 1.56
CA ARG A 40 -13.34 -10.67 1.72
C ARG A 40 -13.41 -11.68 0.60
N ALA A 41 -13.25 -11.24 -0.66
CA ALA A 41 -13.33 -12.11 -1.83
C ALA A 41 -12.18 -13.13 -1.86
N LEU A 42 -10.95 -12.71 -1.50
CA LEU A 42 -9.80 -13.59 -1.35
C LEU A 42 -9.99 -14.56 -0.17
N GLY A 43 -10.34 -14.06 1.01
CA GLY A 43 -10.51 -14.87 2.22
C GLY A 43 -11.70 -15.84 2.19
N THR A 44 -12.62 -15.69 1.23
CA THR A 44 -13.76 -16.59 1.00
C THR A 44 -13.76 -17.15 -0.42
N LEU A 45 -12.59 -17.23 -1.07
CA LEU A 45 -12.46 -17.55 -2.48
C LEU A 45 -13.20 -18.85 -2.85
N PHE A 46 -12.96 -19.92 -2.11
CA PHE A 46 -13.54 -21.24 -2.38
C PHE A 46 -15.03 -21.36 -2.00
N ARG A 47 -15.53 -20.50 -1.11
CA ARG A 47 -16.94 -20.56 -0.67
C ARG A 47 -17.91 -20.01 -1.72
N ASN A 48 -17.48 -18.98 -2.48
CA ASN A 48 -18.26 -18.33 -3.52
C ASN A 48 -17.40 -18.08 -4.77
N PHE A 49 -16.77 -19.13 -5.30
CA PHE A 49 -15.71 -19.07 -6.31
C PHE A 49 -16.08 -18.21 -7.52
N LYS A 50 -17.19 -18.51 -8.22
CA LYS A 50 -17.59 -17.78 -9.44
C LYS A 50 -17.79 -16.27 -9.18
N LYS A 51 -18.43 -15.92 -8.05
CA LYS A 51 -18.69 -14.52 -7.68
C LYS A 51 -17.39 -13.78 -7.33
N ASN A 52 -16.54 -14.43 -6.54
CA ASN A 52 -15.28 -13.84 -6.07
C ASN A 52 -14.29 -13.67 -7.23
N VAL A 53 -14.13 -14.66 -8.09
CA VAL A 53 -13.27 -14.59 -9.27
C VAL A 53 -13.75 -13.49 -10.23
N ARG A 54 -15.06 -13.38 -10.48
CA ARG A 54 -15.61 -12.33 -11.35
C ARG A 54 -15.31 -10.91 -10.85
N PHE A 55 -15.17 -10.75 -9.55
CA PHE A 55 -14.74 -9.46 -8.94
C PHE A 55 -13.22 -9.31 -8.96
N LEU A 56 -12.48 -10.35 -8.52
CA LEU A 56 -11.02 -10.28 -8.35
C LEU A 56 -10.27 -10.22 -9.67
N LEU A 57 -10.70 -10.96 -10.70
CA LEU A 57 -10.00 -11.04 -11.96
C LEU A 57 -9.75 -9.68 -12.62
N PRO A 58 -10.76 -8.79 -12.79
CA PRO A 58 -10.50 -7.47 -13.34
C PRO A 58 -9.62 -6.60 -12.42
N VAL A 59 -9.71 -6.73 -11.10
CA VAL A 59 -8.85 -6.00 -10.16
C VAL A 59 -7.39 -6.45 -10.32
N LEU A 60 -7.14 -7.76 -10.32
CA LEU A 60 -5.78 -8.33 -10.44
C LEU A 60 -5.15 -8.03 -11.81
N LEU A 61 -5.92 -8.17 -12.90
CA LEU A 61 -5.46 -7.79 -14.24
C LEU A 61 -5.13 -6.29 -14.30
N GLY A 62 -5.98 -5.45 -13.71
CA GLY A 62 -5.72 -4.03 -13.58
C GLY A 62 -4.44 -3.73 -12.81
N MET A 63 -4.22 -4.41 -11.67
CA MET A 63 -2.99 -4.26 -10.87
C MET A 63 -1.75 -4.63 -11.69
N GLY A 64 -1.77 -5.77 -12.39
CA GLY A 64 -0.67 -6.18 -13.27
C GLY A 64 -0.38 -5.15 -14.35
N CYS A 65 -1.40 -4.65 -15.04
CA CYS A 65 -1.26 -3.58 -16.03
C CYS A 65 -0.69 -2.29 -15.40
N GLY A 66 -1.17 -1.90 -14.23
CA GLY A 66 -0.69 -0.73 -13.51
C GLY A 66 0.79 -0.83 -13.16
N VAL A 67 1.21 -1.99 -12.64
CA VAL A 67 2.62 -2.31 -12.36
C VAL A 67 3.47 -2.16 -13.62
N ILE A 68 3.12 -2.86 -14.71
CA ILE A 68 3.92 -2.89 -15.94
C ILE A 68 4.01 -1.50 -16.59
N LEU A 69 2.89 -0.78 -16.67
CA LEU A 69 2.86 0.52 -17.33
C LEU A 69 3.62 1.61 -16.55
N PHE A 70 3.58 1.53 -15.21
CA PHE A 70 4.13 2.59 -14.37
C PHE A 70 5.55 2.31 -13.84
N SER A 71 6.03 1.04 -13.84
CA SER A 71 7.37 0.71 -13.36
C SER A 71 8.44 1.55 -14.06
N ARG A 72 8.41 1.60 -15.39
CA ARG A 72 9.37 2.40 -16.18
C ARG A 72 9.30 3.89 -15.88
N THR A 73 8.09 4.42 -15.64
CA THR A 73 7.91 5.84 -15.30
C THR A 73 8.51 6.15 -13.94
N VAL A 74 8.26 5.30 -12.94
CA VAL A 74 8.81 5.46 -11.59
C VAL A 74 10.31 5.32 -11.59
N ASP A 75 10.86 4.32 -12.30
CA ASP A 75 12.31 4.13 -12.45
C ASP A 75 12.97 5.37 -13.09
N PHE A 76 12.38 5.90 -14.15
CA PHE A 76 12.86 7.13 -14.79
C PHE A 76 12.84 8.32 -13.81
N LEU A 77 11.73 8.52 -13.09
CA LEU A 77 11.59 9.61 -12.12
C LEU A 77 12.61 9.48 -10.97
N LEU A 78 12.82 8.29 -10.45
CA LEU A 78 13.79 8.04 -9.38
C LEU A 78 15.24 8.17 -9.87
N ALA A 79 15.52 7.83 -11.14
CA ALA A 79 16.86 7.95 -11.71
C ALA A 79 17.28 9.40 -11.99
N TYR A 80 16.34 10.24 -12.45
CA TYR A 80 16.66 11.61 -12.91
C TYR A 80 16.14 12.71 -11.97
N PHE A 81 15.12 12.44 -11.16
CA PHE A 81 14.44 13.39 -10.27
C PHE A 81 14.18 12.78 -8.89
N GLU A 82 15.22 12.14 -8.29
CA GLU A 82 15.07 11.38 -7.06
C GLU A 82 14.53 12.24 -5.91
N PHE A 83 15.09 13.44 -5.73
CA PHE A 83 14.74 14.36 -4.66
C PHE A 83 13.24 14.74 -4.74
N GLU A 84 12.82 15.30 -5.86
CA GLU A 84 11.45 15.74 -6.11
C GLU A 84 10.46 14.59 -6.00
N THR A 85 10.81 13.44 -6.56
CA THR A 85 9.96 12.25 -6.58
C THR A 85 9.73 11.70 -5.18
N ARG A 86 10.77 11.62 -4.35
CA ARG A 86 10.64 11.16 -2.96
C ARG A 86 9.81 12.11 -2.11
N TYR A 87 9.97 13.42 -2.29
CA TYR A 87 9.14 14.40 -1.58
C TYR A 87 7.70 14.40 -2.09
N ALA A 88 7.45 14.18 -3.38
CA ALA A 88 6.10 13.96 -3.91
C ALA A 88 5.45 12.70 -3.30
N PHE A 89 6.20 11.60 -3.19
CA PHE A 89 5.73 10.36 -2.56
C PHE A 89 5.43 10.57 -1.08
N LEU A 90 6.29 11.29 -0.36
CA LEU A 90 6.02 11.68 1.03
C LEU A 90 4.71 12.47 1.13
N GLY A 91 4.47 13.40 0.23
CA GLY A 91 3.24 14.16 0.15
C GLY A 91 2.01 13.26 -0.10
N LEU A 92 2.11 12.31 -1.05
CA LEU A 92 1.06 11.33 -1.31
C LEU A 92 0.70 10.54 -0.06
N VAL A 93 1.70 10.06 0.67
CA VAL A 93 1.52 9.30 1.92
C VAL A 93 0.89 10.17 3.01
N LEU A 94 1.36 11.38 3.21
CA LEU A 94 0.77 12.31 4.18
C LEU A 94 -0.69 12.65 3.84
N GLY A 95 -1.04 12.74 2.55
CA GLY A 95 -2.41 12.94 2.09
C GLY A 95 -3.36 11.77 2.38
N THR A 96 -2.82 10.55 2.60
CA THR A 96 -3.65 9.40 3.00
C THR A 96 -3.96 9.37 4.50
N VAL A 97 -3.20 10.07 5.33
CA VAL A 97 -3.37 10.09 6.80
C VAL A 97 -4.81 10.46 7.22
N PRO A 98 -5.42 11.56 6.71
CA PRO A 98 -6.79 11.93 7.08
C PRO A 98 -7.82 10.84 6.70
N LEU A 99 -7.56 10.11 5.62
CA LEU A 99 -8.44 9.06 5.13
C LEU A 99 -8.38 7.82 6.01
N PHE A 100 -7.17 7.40 6.42
CA PHE A 100 -6.99 6.35 7.41
C PHE A 100 -7.68 6.69 8.73
N TYR A 101 -7.52 7.91 9.20
CA TYR A 101 -8.17 8.37 10.43
C TYR A 101 -9.70 8.28 10.35
N ARG A 102 -10.29 8.68 9.22
CA ARG A 102 -11.74 8.51 8.98
C ARG A 102 -12.15 7.03 8.91
N GLN A 103 -11.30 6.18 8.33
CA GLN A 103 -11.59 4.75 8.24
C GLN A 103 -11.63 4.10 9.62
N ILE A 104 -10.71 4.46 10.53
CA ILE A 104 -10.71 4.01 11.93
C ILE A 104 -12.03 4.42 12.60
N GLY A 105 -12.48 5.66 12.38
CA GLY A 105 -13.67 6.23 13.01
C GLY A 105 -15.02 5.70 12.51
N LYS A 106 -15.06 4.86 11.46
CA LYS A 106 -16.32 4.36 10.86
C LYS A 106 -17.27 3.67 11.87
N HIS A 107 -16.72 2.96 12.84
CA HIS A 107 -17.48 2.21 13.86
C HIS A 107 -17.27 2.76 15.27
N GLY A 108 -16.90 4.05 15.38
CA GLY A 108 -16.55 4.71 16.63
C GLY A 108 -15.05 4.73 16.86
N PHE A 109 -14.57 5.73 17.60
CA PHE A 109 -13.15 5.91 17.91
C PHE A 109 -12.96 6.03 19.44
N PRO A 110 -12.93 4.89 20.16
CA PRO A 110 -12.70 4.90 21.60
C PRO A 110 -11.27 5.37 21.92
N LYS A 111 -11.11 6.05 23.07
CA LYS A 111 -9.84 6.70 23.47
C LYS A 111 -8.64 5.74 23.54
N TYR A 112 -8.87 4.45 23.86
CA TYR A 112 -7.77 3.48 23.90
C TYR A 112 -7.13 3.24 22.53
N CYS A 113 -7.79 3.56 21.42
CA CYS A 113 -7.23 3.44 20.06
C CYS A 113 -6.00 4.33 19.85
N TYR A 114 -5.90 5.49 20.55
CA TYR A 114 -4.67 6.30 20.53
C TYR A 114 -3.48 5.52 21.10
N GLY A 115 -3.69 4.80 22.21
CA GLY A 115 -2.67 3.92 22.80
C GLY A 115 -2.27 2.80 21.87
N VAL A 116 -3.24 2.18 21.16
CA VAL A 116 -2.98 1.14 20.15
C VAL A 116 -2.16 1.70 18.99
N ILE A 117 -2.52 2.87 18.46
CA ILE A 117 -1.76 3.54 17.39
C ILE A 117 -0.32 3.80 17.84
N LEU A 118 -0.13 4.41 19.02
CA LEU A 118 1.20 4.73 19.55
C LEU A 118 2.05 3.48 19.75
N ALA A 119 1.49 2.43 20.35
CA ALA A 119 2.17 1.14 20.51
C ALA A 119 2.56 0.54 19.17
N SER A 120 1.67 0.60 18.17
CA SER A 120 1.93 0.08 16.83
C SER A 120 2.99 0.90 16.09
N VAL A 121 3.03 2.22 16.28
CA VAL A 121 4.11 3.09 15.78
C VAL A 121 5.44 2.67 16.41
N ALA A 122 5.50 2.50 17.73
CA ALA A 122 6.72 2.10 18.43
C ALA A 122 7.23 0.73 17.97
N VAL A 123 6.33 -0.27 17.85
CA VAL A 123 6.66 -1.60 17.32
C VAL A 123 7.10 -1.49 15.85
N GLY A 124 6.43 -0.69 15.04
CA GLY A 124 6.81 -0.45 13.66
C GLY A 124 8.19 0.18 13.53
N PHE A 125 8.54 1.14 14.37
CA PHE A 125 9.89 1.70 14.44
C PHE A 125 10.94 0.68 14.90
N MET A 126 10.61 -0.23 15.81
CA MET A 126 11.52 -1.31 16.22
C MET A 126 11.77 -2.27 15.06
N ILE A 127 10.73 -2.64 14.31
CA ILE A 127 10.81 -3.60 13.20
C ILE A 127 11.44 -2.93 11.97
N PHE A 128 10.95 -1.76 11.57
CA PHE A 128 11.34 -1.10 10.33
C PHE A 128 12.41 -0.02 10.54
N GLY A 129 12.59 0.53 11.75
CA GLY A 129 13.51 1.62 12.07
C GLY A 129 14.98 1.19 12.08
N SER A 130 15.27 -0.05 12.41
CA SER A 130 16.61 -0.61 12.36
C SER A 130 16.93 -1.06 10.94
N ASN A 131 18.10 -0.65 10.40
CA ASN A 131 18.65 -1.22 9.15
C ASN A 131 19.15 -2.66 9.36
N ARG A 132 18.68 -3.35 10.39
CA ARG A 132 19.08 -4.73 10.67
C ARG A 132 18.19 -5.67 9.87
N ASN A 133 18.77 -6.38 8.95
CA ASN A 133 18.18 -7.60 8.43
C ASN A 133 18.11 -8.59 9.59
N PHE A 134 16.92 -9.03 9.98
CA PHE A 134 16.77 -10.05 11.04
C PHE A 134 17.37 -11.38 10.63
N PHE A 135 17.40 -11.63 9.32
CA PHE A 135 17.98 -12.83 8.72
C PHE A 135 19.00 -12.44 7.64
N PRO A 136 20.07 -13.23 7.47
CA PRO A 136 21.05 -13.00 6.40
C PRO A 136 20.38 -13.17 5.02
N PRO A 137 20.88 -12.48 3.98
CA PRO A 137 20.41 -12.68 2.62
C PRO A 137 20.50 -14.14 2.18
N VAL A 138 19.43 -14.64 1.58
CA VAL A 138 19.33 -16.03 1.12
C VAL A 138 19.86 -16.11 -0.31
N SER A 139 21.09 -16.67 -0.48
CA SER A 139 21.74 -16.81 -1.79
C SER A 139 21.35 -18.11 -2.53
N GLN A 140 21.13 -19.20 -1.79
CA GLN A 140 20.71 -20.49 -2.34
C GLN A 140 19.41 -20.94 -1.66
N PRO A 141 18.25 -20.56 -2.20
CA PRO A 141 16.98 -20.83 -1.56
C PRO A 141 16.58 -22.31 -1.75
N ASN A 142 16.09 -22.92 -0.68
CA ASN A 142 15.36 -24.16 -0.78
C ASN A 142 13.88 -23.91 -1.14
N PHE A 143 13.15 -24.96 -1.50
CA PHE A 143 11.74 -24.88 -1.88
C PHE A 143 10.88 -24.15 -0.82
N LEU A 144 11.08 -24.48 0.46
CA LEU A 144 10.31 -23.87 1.57
C LEU A 144 10.59 -22.38 1.71
N GLN A 145 11.84 -21.95 1.55
CA GLN A 145 12.21 -20.54 1.59
C GLN A 145 11.58 -19.75 0.45
N CYS A 146 11.50 -20.32 -0.76
CA CYS A 146 10.77 -19.70 -1.86
C CYS A 146 9.27 -19.56 -1.56
N VAL A 147 8.65 -20.59 -0.97
CA VAL A 147 7.24 -20.54 -0.55
C VAL A 147 7.04 -19.47 0.54
N LEU A 148 7.92 -19.42 1.56
CA LEU A 148 7.86 -18.40 2.61
C LEU A 148 8.05 -16.98 2.05
N MET A 149 8.95 -16.81 1.09
CA MET A 149 9.10 -15.54 0.36
C MET A 149 7.78 -15.12 -0.31
N GLY A 150 7.12 -16.05 -1.00
CA GLY A 150 5.80 -15.79 -1.61
C GLY A 150 4.71 -15.42 -0.60
N ILE A 151 4.68 -16.09 0.57
CA ILE A 151 3.77 -15.75 1.68
C ILE A 151 4.07 -14.34 2.20
N THR A 152 5.35 -13.98 2.32
CA THR A 152 5.79 -12.64 2.75
C THR A 152 5.34 -11.56 1.79
N VAL A 153 5.43 -11.81 0.47
CA VAL A 153 4.90 -10.91 -0.56
C VAL A 153 3.38 -10.77 -0.45
N ALA A 154 2.66 -11.88 -0.21
CA ALA A 154 1.22 -11.84 0.02
C ALA A 154 0.86 -10.99 1.26
N ALA A 155 1.60 -11.16 2.36
CA ALA A 155 1.37 -10.42 3.60
C ALA A 155 1.51 -8.91 3.38
N SER A 156 2.61 -8.49 2.78
CA SER A 156 2.86 -7.07 2.50
C SER A 156 1.85 -6.46 1.52
N SER A 157 1.38 -7.25 0.55
CA SER A 157 0.39 -6.79 -0.43
C SER A 157 -1.03 -6.64 0.14
N ILE A 158 -1.38 -7.48 1.14
CA ILE A 158 -2.73 -7.52 1.71
C ILE A 158 -2.85 -6.59 2.93
N VAL A 159 -1.80 -6.50 3.73
CA VAL A 159 -1.82 -5.68 4.95
C VAL A 159 -1.47 -4.23 4.60
N PRO A 160 -2.43 -3.27 4.73
CA PRO A 160 -2.17 -1.88 4.40
C PRO A 160 -1.10 -1.27 5.29
N GLY A 161 -0.22 -0.47 4.71
CA GLY A 161 0.83 0.23 5.45
C GLY A 161 2.10 -0.58 5.69
N ILE A 162 2.21 -1.76 5.10
CA ILE A 162 3.44 -2.56 5.13
C ILE A 162 4.07 -2.54 3.74
N ASP A 163 5.30 -2.04 3.65
CA ASP A 163 6.07 -2.04 2.41
C ASP A 163 6.69 -3.42 2.15
N SER A 164 6.51 -3.94 0.93
CA SER A 164 7.01 -5.26 0.54
C SER A 164 8.53 -5.35 0.61
N ALA A 165 9.23 -4.29 0.17
CA ALA A 165 10.68 -4.27 0.18
C ALA A 165 11.24 -4.33 1.61
N VAL A 166 10.60 -3.63 2.54
CA VAL A 166 11.03 -3.62 3.95
C VAL A 166 10.87 -4.98 4.61
N ILE A 167 9.71 -5.65 4.42
CA ILE A 167 9.50 -6.98 4.99
C ILE A 167 10.41 -8.02 4.33
N LEU A 168 10.51 -8.02 3.00
CA LEU A 168 11.40 -8.95 2.30
C LEU A 168 12.85 -8.77 2.73
N SER A 169 13.32 -7.52 2.91
CA SER A 169 14.67 -7.24 3.43
C SER A 169 14.84 -7.75 4.85
N ALA A 170 13.84 -7.54 5.72
CA ALA A 170 13.89 -8.02 7.10
C ALA A 170 14.04 -9.55 7.20
N PHE A 171 13.42 -10.29 6.27
CA PHE A 171 13.52 -11.76 6.19
C PHE A 171 14.67 -12.24 5.29
N GLY A 172 15.50 -11.34 4.72
CA GLY A 172 16.60 -11.70 3.84
C GLY A 172 16.18 -12.19 2.45
N PHE A 173 14.94 -11.95 2.04
CA PHE A 173 14.40 -12.40 0.75
C PHE A 173 14.41 -11.33 -0.34
N PHE A 174 14.78 -10.08 -0.05
CA PHE A 174 14.65 -8.98 -1.01
C PHE A 174 15.50 -9.19 -2.25
N GLU A 175 16.79 -9.48 -2.08
CA GLU A 175 17.72 -9.69 -3.20
C GLU A 175 17.32 -10.92 -4.02
N LEU A 176 16.91 -12.00 -3.34
CA LEU A 176 16.38 -13.20 -3.98
C LEU A 176 15.14 -12.91 -4.81
N TYR A 177 14.20 -12.13 -4.29
CA TYR A 177 12.97 -11.77 -4.97
C TYR A 177 13.21 -10.92 -6.22
N VAL A 178 14.04 -9.87 -6.07
CA VAL A 178 14.37 -8.96 -7.18
C VAL A 178 15.17 -9.69 -8.25
N GLY A 179 16.19 -10.46 -7.88
CA GLY A 179 17.00 -11.24 -8.81
C GLY A 179 16.17 -12.31 -9.55
N ALA A 180 15.32 -13.05 -8.83
CA ALA A 180 14.46 -14.04 -9.46
C ALA A 180 13.45 -13.44 -10.45
N LEU A 181 12.95 -12.24 -10.21
CA LEU A 181 12.09 -11.51 -11.14
C LEU A 181 12.87 -10.97 -12.34
N ALA A 182 14.07 -10.43 -12.14
CA ALA A 182 14.91 -9.90 -13.21
C ALA A 182 15.33 -11.00 -14.19
N ASP A 183 15.76 -12.15 -13.65
CA ASP A 183 16.26 -13.29 -14.42
C ASP A 183 15.15 -14.26 -14.86
N LEU A 184 13.89 -14.00 -14.50
CA LEU A 184 12.74 -14.90 -14.71
C LEU A 184 13.04 -16.34 -14.22
N ASN A 185 13.71 -16.47 -13.08
CA ASN A 185 14.10 -17.75 -12.51
C ASN A 185 12.89 -18.55 -12.02
N MET A 186 12.36 -19.40 -12.90
CA MET A 186 11.17 -20.21 -12.62
C MET A 186 11.34 -21.20 -11.48
N ALA A 187 12.57 -21.64 -11.19
CA ALA A 187 12.83 -22.54 -10.07
C ALA A 187 12.54 -21.86 -8.71
N VAL A 188 12.69 -20.53 -8.63
CA VAL A 188 12.35 -19.72 -7.47
C VAL A 188 10.92 -19.19 -7.56
N LEU A 189 10.52 -18.69 -8.74
CA LEU A 189 9.23 -18.00 -8.92
C LEU A 189 8.04 -18.95 -8.81
N LEU A 190 8.12 -20.21 -9.27
CA LEU A 190 6.99 -21.15 -9.16
C LEU A 190 6.65 -21.51 -7.72
N PRO A 191 7.63 -21.91 -6.86
CA PRO A 191 7.34 -22.09 -5.44
C PRO A 191 6.89 -20.79 -4.74
N ALA A 192 7.45 -19.65 -5.13
CA ALA A 192 7.02 -18.36 -4.59
C ALA A 192 5.57 -18.01 -4.99
N ALA A 193 5.17 -18.30 -6.23
CA ALA A 193 3.79 -18.13 -6.67
C ALA A 193 2.82 -19.02 -5.89
N LEU A 194 3.21 -20.26 -5.57
CA LEU A 194 2.45 -21.14 -4.68
C LEU A 194 2.31 -20.52 -3.28
N GLY A 195 3.43 -20.03 -2.72
CA GLY A 195 3.43 -19.34 -1.43
C GLY A 195 2.57 -18.07 -1.43
N LEU A 196 2.64 -17.28 -2.51
CA LEU A 196 1.80 -16.11 -2.71
C LEU A 196 0.30 -16.48 -2.72
N ALA A 197 -0.08 -17.53 -3.44
CA ALA A 197 -1.46 -17.99 -3.50
C ALA A 197 -1.98 -18.48 -2.13
N ILE A 198 -1.20 -19.30 -1.43
CA ILE A 198 -1.52 -19.77 -0.08
C ILE A 198 -1.60 -18.59 0.88
N GLY A 199 -0.58 -17.73 0.89
CA GLY A 199 -0.51 -16.53 1.73
C GLY A 199 -1.67 -15.58 1.46
N ALA A 200 -2.02 -15.36 0.19
CA ALA A 200 -3.14 -14.52 -0.18
C ALA A 200 -4.47 -15.00 0.43
N VAL A 201 -4.74 -16.29 0.39
CA VAL A 201 -5.96 -16.86 0.98
C VAL A 201 -5.92 -16.83 2.50
N VAL A 202 -4.84 -17.31 3.11
CA VAL A 202 -4.72 -17.44 4.58
C VAL A 202 -4.71 -16.07 5.25
N ILE A 203 -3.88 -15.14 4.75
CA ILE A 203 -3.74 -13.80 5.34
C ILE A 203 -5.02 -13.00 5.12
N SER A 204 -5.65 -13.11 3.94
CA SER A 204 -6.94 -12.45 3.69
C SER A 204 -8.06 -13.01 4.56
N ALA A 205 -8.07 -14.32 4.83
CA ALA A 205 -9.03 -14.94 5.75
C ALA A 205 -8.84 -14.40 7.17
N GLY A 206 -7.59 -14.35 7.67
CA GLY A 206 -7.25 -13.76 8.96
C GLY A 206 -7.63 -12.28 9.04
N MET A 207 -7.26 -11.47 8.03
CA MET A 207 -7.61 -10.07 7.96
C MET A 207 -9.12 -9.84 7.90
N ASN A 208 -9.87 -10.65 7.14
CA ASN A 208 -11.32 -10.59 7.10
C ASN A 208 -11.95 -10.90 8.47
N LEU A 209 -11.38 -11.84 9.22
CA LEU A 209 -11.81 -12.15 10.60
C LEU A 209 -11.55 -10.97 11.55
N LEU A 210 -10.36 -10.38 11.49
CA LEU A 210 -9.96 -9.21 12.28
C LEU A 210 -10.86 -8.00 11.97
N LEU A 211 -11.12 -7.74 10.70
CA LEU A 211 -12.02 -6.65 10.28
C LEU A 211 -13.47 -6.87 10.74
N LYS A 212 -13.93 -8.12 10.84
CA LYS A 212 -15.28 -8.43 11.36
C LYS A 212 -15.38 -8.29 12.88
N LYS A 213 -14.35 -8.72 13.62
CA LYS A 213 -14.40 -8.79 15.09
C LYS A 213 -13.88 -7.54 15.78
N ALA A 214 -12.87 -6.88 15.20
CA ALA A 214 -12.13 -5.80 15.84
C ALA A 214 -11.74 -4.70 14.82
N TYR A 215 -12.70 -4.22 14.03
CA TYR A 215 -12.47 -3.29 12.92
C TYR A 215 -11.61 -2.09 13.32
N THR A 216 -12.05 -1.33 14.33
CA THR A 216 -11.37 -0.11 14.77
C THR A 216 -9.96 -0.38 15.28
N VAL A 217 -9.77 -1.46 16.07
CA VAL A 217 -8.45 -1.84 16.59
C VAL A 217 -7.54 -2.26 15.43
N THR A 218 -8.04 -3.08 14.50
CA THR A 218 -7.27 -3.53 13.34
C THR A 218 -6.78 -2.34 12.52
N PHE A 219 -7.67 -1.42 12.16
CA PHE A 219 -7.26 -0.22 11.41
C PHE A 219 -6.37 0.71 12.24
N SER A 220 -6.50 0.76 13.56
CA SER A 220 -5.58 1.51 14.44
C SER A 220 -4.16 0.94 14.40
N VAL A 221 -4.02 -0.39 14.46
CA VAL A 221 -2.73 -1.09 14.32
C VAL A 221 -2.10 -0.82 12.95
N LEU A 222 -2.88 -1.01 11.89
CA LEU A 222 -2.43 -0.76 10.51
C LEU A 222 -1.98 0.69 10.31
N PHE A 223 -2.71 1.63 10.87
CA PHE A 223 -2.37 3.05 10.81
C PHE A 223 -1.08 3.37 11.56
N GLY A 224 -0.85 2.75 12.72
CA GLY A 224 0.40 2.90 13.46
C GLY A 224 1.60 2.38 12.66
N PHE A 225 1.51 1.19 12.08
CA PHE A 225 2.55 0.67 11.18
C PHE A 225 2.78 1.57 9.98
N PHE A 226 1.71 2.06 9.35
CA PHE A 226 1.80 3.00 8.23
C PHE A 226 2.57 4.27 8.60
N LEU A 227 2.29 4.86 9.78
CA LEU A 227 3.01 6.04 10.25
C LEU A 227 4.49 5.77 10.53
N SER A 228 4.85 4.55 10.97
CA SER A 228 6.24 4.19 11.28
C SER A 228 7.15 4.11 10.06
N ILE A 229 6.60 3.93 8.85
CA ILE A 229 7.36 3.82 7.61
C ILE A 229 7.69 5.20 7.02
N ILE A 230 6.89 6.23 7.33
CA ILE A 230 7.03 7.59 6.76
C ILE A 230 8.47 8.13 6.83
N PRO A 231 9.18 8.08 7.96
CA PRO A 231 10.54 8.63 8.04
C PRO A 231 11.57 7.94 7.15
N LYS A 232 11.32 6.69 6.75
CA LYS A 232 12.21 5.93 5.88
C LYS A 232 12.07 6.25 4.39
N MET A 233 11.07 7.01 4.01
CA MET A 233 10.85 7.38 2.60
C MET A 233 11.92 8.32 2.06
N LEU A 234 12.58 9.06 2.95
CA LEU A 234 13.67 9.96 2.61
C LEU A 234 15.00 9.26 2.93
N ASN A 235 15.89 9.23 1.94
CA ASN A 235 17.25 8.71 2.07
C ASN A 235 18.26 9.86 2.27
N GLU A 236 19.55 9.53 2.31
CA GLU A 236 20.62 10.51 2.48
C GLU A 236 20.70 11.52 1.34
N ASN A 237 20.27 11.15 0.12
CA ASN A 237 20.24 12.01 -1.05
C ASN A 237 19.14 13.08 -0.98
N CYS A 238 18.20 12.94 -0.07
CA CYS A 238 17.08 13.86 0.15
C CYS A 238 17.37 14.93 1.21
N ARG A 239 18.64 15.23 1.50
CA ARG A 239 19.00 16.30 2.45
C ARG A 239 18.71 17.66 1.86
N ILE A 240 18.05 18.51 2.66
CA ILE A 240 17.81 19.91 2.31
C ILE A 240 19.09 20.67 2.61
N GLY A 241 19.84 21.05 1.58
CA GLY A 241 21.09 21.81 1.70
C GLY A 241 20.89 23.32 1.58
N THR A 242 19.87 23.74 0.82
CA THR A 242 19.60 25.16 0.54
C THR A 242 18.15 25.52 0.82
N VAL A 243 17.85 26.82 0.95
CA VAL A 243 16.47 27.32 1.07
C VAL A 243 15.65 26.96 -0.16
N ALA A 244 16.26 26.95 -1.35
CA ALA A 244 15.62 26.56 -2.60
C ALA A 244 15.18 25.09 -2.55
N ASP A 245 16.03 24.18 -2.08
CA ASP A 245 15.69 22.76 -1.91
C ASP A 245 14.49 22.61 -0.95
N GLY A 246 14.45 23.38 0.13
CA GLY A 246 13.34 23.39 1.07
C GLY A 246 12.02 23.83 0.43
N LEU A 247 12.04 24.84 -0.44
CA LEU A 247 10.86 25.29 -1.16
C LEU A 247 10.39 24.28 -2.19
N ILE A 248 11.32 23.65 -2.91
CA ILE A 248 11.03 22.57 -3.86
C ILE A 248 10.40 21.37 -3.12
N ALA A 249 11.03 20.91 -2.05
CA ALA A 249 10.52 19.83 -1.22
C ALA A 249 9.08 20.11 -0.73
N LEU A 250 8.85 21.32 -0.20
CA LEU A 250 7.53 21.74 0.26
C LEU A 250 6.49 21.74 -0.87
N ALA A 251 6.86 22.25 -2.05
CA ALA A 251 5.98 22.27 -3.22
C ALA A 251 5.57 20.86 -3.64
N PHE A 252 6.52 19.92 -3.74
CA PHE A 252 6.24 18.53 -4.11
C PHE A 252 5.46 17.78 -3.04
N ILE A 253 5.72 18.03 -1.74
CA ILE A 253 4.89 17.52 -0.63
C ILE A 253 3.45 18.02 -0.77
N LEU A 254 3.25 19.30 -1.02
CA LEU A 254 1.91 19.87 -1.15
C LEU A 254 1.18 19.31 -2.37
N ILE A 255 1.86 19.17 -3.51
CA ILE A 255 1.28 18.55 -4.72
C ILE A 255 0.86 17.11 -4.41
N GLY A 256 1.77 16.30 -3.87
CA GLY A 256 1.48 14.91 -3.51
C GLY A 256 0.33 14.81 -2.50
N PHE A 257 0.34 15.64 -1.45
CA PHE A 257 -0.72 15.70 -0.45
C PHE A 257 -2.08 16.02 -1.07
N LEU A 258 -2.16 17.05 -1.91
CA LEU A 258 -3.40 17.45 -2.57
C LEU A 258 -3.90 16.34 -3.49
N VAL A 259 -3.03 15.76 -4.31
CA VAL A 259 -3.40 14.66 -5.21
C VAL A 259 -3.98 13.49 -4.41
N SER A 260 -3.30 13.03 -3.36
CA SER A 260 -3.77 11.92 -2.53
C SER A 260 -5.06 12.26 -1.78
N TYR A 261 -5.15 13.45 -1.17
CA TYR A 261 -6.33 13.90 -0.43
C TYR A 261 -7.57 13.98 -1.32
N TYR A 262 -7.43 14.53 -2.55
CA TYR A 262 -8.56 14.63 -3.49
C TYR A 262 -8.94 13.29 -4.11
N LEU A 263 -7.96 12.46 -4.48
CA LEU A 263 -8.22 11.14 -5.07
C LEU A 263 -8.81 10.16 -4.04
N GLY A 264 -8.37 10.22 -2.80
CA GLY A 264 -8.74 9.28 -1.76
C GLY A 264 -10.21 9.35 -1.33
N ASP A 265 -10.83 10.51 -1.40
CA ASP A 265 -12.25 10.67 -1.07
C ASP A 265 -13.02 11.36 -2.21
N TRP A 266 -12.75 10.91 -3.43
CA TRP A 266 -13.31 11.51 -4.67
C TRP A 266 -14.81 11.77 -4.59
N LYS A 267 -15.60 10.84 -4.04
CA LYS A 267 -17.06 10.99 -3.93
C LYS A 267 -17.43 12.09 -2.95
N ALA A 268 -16.88 12.10 -1.74
CA ALA A 268 -17.19 13.09 -0.74
C ALA A 268 -16.65 14.47 -1.12
N ASN A 269 -15.44 14.53 -1.69
CA ASN A 269 -14.83 15.79 -2.13
C ASN A 269 -15.59 16.38 -3.32
N THR A 270 -16.05 15.57 -4.27
CA THR A 270 -16.90 16.03 -5.38
C THR A 270 -18.25 16.57 -4.88
N ILE A 271 -18.87 15.92 -3.88
CA ILE A 271 -20.12 16.41 -3.27
C ILE A 271 -19.89 17.74 -2.54
N ARG A 272 -18.81 17.83 -1.73
CA ARG A 272 -18.44 19.07 -1.03
C ARG A 272 -18.14 20.20 -1.98
N LEU A 273 -17.41 19.97 -3.05
CA LEU A 273 -17.09 20.94 -4.08
C LEU A 273 -18.38 21.46 -4.76
N LYS A 274 -19.29 20.54 -5.14
CA LYS A 274 -20.59 20.91 -5.71
C LYS A 274 -21.44 21.73 -4.73
N GLN A 275 -21.43 21.38 -3.45
CA GLN A 275 -22.16 22.14 -2.41
C GLN A 275 -21.55 23.53 -2.21
N TRP A 276 -20.21 23.62 -2.18
CA TRP A 276 -19.49 24.89 -2.06
C TRP A 276 -19.74 25.80 -3.26
N LEU A 277 -19.70 25.29 -4.49
CA LEU A 277 -20.03 26.02 -5.72
C LEU A 277 -21.48 26.53 -5.70
N LYS A 278 -22.45 25.70 -5.28
CA LYS A 278 -23.86 26.11 -5.13
C LYS A 278 -24.03 27.19 -4.08
N ARG A 279 -23.28 27.18 -2.97
CA ARG A 279 -23.34 28.26 -1.96
C ARG A 279 -22.79 29.58 -2.51
N ARG A 280 -21.71 29.55 -3.29
CA ARG A 280 -21.16 30.74 -3.95
C ARG A 280 -22.08 31.33 -5.02
N GLN A 281 -22.85 30.52 -5.73
CA GLN A 281 -23.84 30.96 -6.71
C GLN A 281 -25.09 31.56 -6.07
N LYS A 282 -25.44 31.15 -4.85
CA LYS A 282 -26.59 31.72 -4.09
C LYS A 282 -26.23 32.96 -3.28
N GLY A 283 -24.96 33.29 -3.12
CA GLY A 283 -24.47 34.46 -2.41
C GLY A 283 -24.05 35.63 -3.33
N LYS A 284 -24.29 35.48 -4.64
CA LYS A 284 -24.32 36.55 -5.64
C LYS A 284 -25.77 36.83 -6.07
#